data_a014a9a87dfcede9546fa2f8923f5aaa
#
_entry.id   a014a9a87dfcede9546fa2f8923f5aaa
#
_cell.length_a   1.000
_cell.length_b   1.000
_cell.length_c   1.000
_cell.angle_alpha   90.00
_cell.angle_beta   90.00
_cell.angle_gamma   90.00
#
_symmetry.space_group_name_H-M   'P 1'
#
loop_
_entity.id
_entity.type
_entity.pdbx_description
1 polymer ?
#
loop_
_entity_poly.entity_id
_entity_poly.type
_entity_poly.pdbx_seq_one_letter_code
_entity_poly.pdbx_strand_id
1 'polypeptide(L)'
;TLDQATLYYQGKNAFDFNSGFHISGVEANRPDLMDSISCAPIPTRNEGEQPQYIVNNMPMVVWKNSKHPEICKAFIESFYEPETYVPFLHSVPVGMLPALKEITNDPTFLSDPTIQKYEAEMRVISDALSHGTYIGMEYGPCVEAGILANQRVVENMFQDIVLNGTSVEDAAAAANKQLNELFE
;
A
#
# COMPACT_ATOMS: atom_id res chain seq x y z
N THR A 1 -4.84 1.30 7.87
CA THR A 1 -4.88 2.50 8.71
C THR A 1 -4.22 2.27 10.06
N LEU A 2 -3.96 3.34 10.83
CA LEU A 2 -3.32 3.24 12.15
C LEU A 2 -4.12 2.35 13.12
N ASP A 3 -5.46 2.39 13.06
CA ASP A 3 -6.32 1.59 13.93
C ASP A 3 -6.21 0.09 13.64
N GLN A 4 -6.14 -0.30 12.37
CA GLN A 4 -5.96 -1.69 11.94
C GLN A 4 -4.61 -2.23 12.44
N ALA A 5 -3.51 -1.49 12.23
CA ALA A 5 -2.20 -1.83 12.72
C ALA A 5 -2.17 -1.99 14.25
N THR A 6 -2.84 -1.08 14.97
CA THR A 6 -2.93 -1.16 16.43
C THR A 6 -3.62 -2.44 16.90
N LEU A 7 -4.69 -2.88 16.25
CA LEU A 7 -5.37 -4.14 16.56
C LEU A 7 -4.46 -5.35 16.34
N TYR A 8 -3.68 -5.32 15.26
CA TYR A 8 -2.70 -6.36 14.97
C TYR A 8 -1.61 -6.43 16.05
N TYR A 9 -1.03 -5.29 16.44
CA TYR A 9 -0.01 -5.24 17.49
C TYR A 9 -0.54 -5.67 18.87
N GLN A 10 -1.84 -5.47 19.12
CA GLN A 10 -2.51 -5.96 20.32
C GLN A 10 -2.84 -7.46 20.28
N GLY A 11 -2.54 -8.16 19.17
CA GLY A 11 -2.84 -9.56 19.00
C GLY A 11 -4.35 -9.85 18.86
N LYS A 12 -5.15 -8.86 18.50
CA LYS A 12 -6.59 -9.01 18.28
C LYS A 12 -6.95 -9.54 16.89
N ASN A 13 -6.03 -9.38 15.94
CA ASN A 13 -6.14 -9.90 14.58
C ASN A 13 -5.04 -10.91 14.34
N ALA A 14 -5.38 -12.10 13.85
CA ALA A 14 -4.41 -13.12 13.43
C ALA A 14 -3.85 -12.81 12.03
N PHE A 15 -4.62 -12.12 11.19
CA PHE A 15 -4.26 -11.73 9.84
C PHE A 15 -4.55 -10.25 9.63
N ASP A 16 -3.72 -9.62 8.82
CA ASP A 16 -3.91 -8.24 8.41
C ASP A 16 -3.56 -8.06 6.93
N PHE A 17 -4.41 -7.36 6.20
CA PHE A 17 -4.16 -7.00 4.80
C PHE A 17 -3.46 -5.65 4.75
N ASN A 18 -2.15 -5.68 4.60
CA ASN A 18 -1.34 -4.48 4.58
C ASN A 18 -0.04 -4.68 3.79
N SER A 19 0.89 -3.76 3.94
CA SER A 19 2.21 -3.77 3.32
C SER A 19 3.31 -4.10 4.34
N GLY A 20 4.56 -4.11 3.90
CA GLY A 20 5.73 -4.27 4.75
C GLY A 20 5.88 -3.27 5.90
N PHE A 21 5.11 -2.18 5.89
CA PHE A 21 5.03 -1.25 7.04
C PHE A 21 4.65 -1.94 8.35
N HIS A 22 3.89 -3.05 8.28
CA HIS A 22 3.56 -3.84 9.47
C HIS A 22 4.77 -4.48 10.12
N ILE A 23 5.75 -4.92 9.33
CA ILE A 23 6.99 -5.51 9.84
C ILE A 23 7.75 -4.48 10.66
N SER A 24 8.01 -3.30 10.11
CA SER A 24 8.65 -2.20 10.85
C SER A 24 7.82 -1.74 12.05
N GLY A 25 6.51 -1.74 11.92
CA GLY A 25 5.60 -1.40 13.01
C GLY A 25 5.63 -2.41 14.15
N VAL A 26 5.71 -3.71 13.86
CA VAL A 26 5.88 -4.76 14.88
C VAL A 26 7.23 -4.63 15.55
N GLU A 27 8.31 -4.41 14.79
CA GLU A 27 9.65 -4.19 15.36
C GLU A 27 9.66 -3.05 16.38
N ALA A 28 9.00 -1.95 16.07
CA ALA A 28 8.93 -0.78 16.93
C ALA A 28 8.02 -0.94 18.15
N ASN A 29 6.89 -1.65 18.03
CA ASN A 29 5.84 -1.70 19.06
C ASN A 29 5.76 -3.04 19.80
N ARG A 30 6.12 -4.14 19.14
CA ARG A 30 6.03 -5.51 19.67
C ARG A 30 7.19 -6.37 19.20
N PRO A 31 8.43 -6.02 19.57
CA PRO A 31 9.62 -6.78 19.19
C PRO A 31 9.57 -8.25 19.61
N ASP A 32 8.77 -8.59 20.60
CA ASP A 32 8.50 -9.95 21.06
C ASP A 32 7.75 -10.80 20.01
N LEU A 33 7.08 -10.19 19.05
CA LEU A 33 6.36 -10.89 17.97
C LEU A 33 7.17 -11.05 16.68
N MET A 34 8.37 -10.46 16.61
CA MET A 34 9.16 -10.42 15.38
C MET A 34 9.43 -11.79 14.75
N ASP A 35 9.59 -12.84 15.56
CA ASP A 35 9.83 -14.20 15.08
C ASP A 35 8.53 -14.99 14.79
N SER A 36 7.38 -14.35 14.99
CA SER A 36 6.06 -14.98 14.83
C SER A 36 5.25 -14.38 13.68
N ILE A 37 5.79 -13.42 12.96
CA ILE A 37 5.13 -12.78 11.82
C ILE A 37 5.69 -13.31 10.50
N SER A 38 4.86 -13.36 9.49
CA SER A 38 5.25 -13.68 8.11
C SER A 38 4.26 -13.05 7.13
N CYS A 39 4.66 -12.98 5.88
CA CYS A 39 3.80 -12.51 4.78
C CYS A 39 3.41 -13.67 3.87
N ALA A 40 2.20 -13.63 3.37
CA ALA A 40 1.69 -14.53 2.35
C ALA A 40 0.98 -13.74 1.25
N PRO A 41 0.92 -14.27 0.02
CA PRO A 41 0.06 -13.71 -1.01
C PRO A 41 -1.39 -13.61 -0.53
N ILE A 42 -2.13 -12.60 -1.01
CA ILE A 42 -3.57 -12.49 -0.75
C ILE A 42 -4.26 -13.75 -1.29
N PRO A 43 -5.12 -14.41 -0.48
CA PRO A 43 -5.81 -15.60 -0.94
C PRO A 43 -6.76 -15.28 -2.10
N THR A 44 -6.79 -16.16 -3.09
CA THR A 44 -7.69 -16.10 -4.23
C THR A 44 -8.97 -16.88 -3.97
N ARG A 45 -10.03 -16.56 -4.70
CA ARG A 45 -11.31 -17.27 -4.57
C ARG A 45 -11.23 -18.71 -5.09
N ASN A 46 -10.50 -18.90 -6.20
CA ASN A 46 -10.34 -20.21 -6.82
C ASN A 46 -8.84 -20.53 -6.96
N GLU A 47 -8.53 -21.82 -6.94
CA GLU A 47 -7.17 -22.30 -7.17
C GLU A 47 -6.68 -21.90 -8.57
N GLY A 48 -5.44 -21.42 -8.66
CA GLY A 48 -4.81 -21.00 -9.92
C GLY A 48 -5.14 -19.58 -10.39
N GLU A 49 -6.01 -18.85 -9.68
CA GLU A 49 -6.22 -17.43 -9.95
C GLU A 49 -4.99 -16.60 -9.52
N GLN A 50 -4.73 -15.52 -10.23
CA GLN A 50 -3.72 -14.55 -9.81
C GLN A 50 -4.26 -13.66 -8.69
N PRO A 51 -3.54 -13.50 -7.58
CA PRO A 51 -3.93 -12.57 -6.53
C PRO A 51 -4.01 -11.15 -7.07
N GLN A 52 -4.98 -10.39 -6.60
CA GLN A 52 -5.14 -8.98 -6.94
C GLN A 52 -4.63 -8.11 -5.79
N TYR A 53 -3.71 -7.21 -6.07
CA TYR A 53 -3.12 -6.32 -5.09
C TYR A 53 -3.44 -4.86 -5.41
N ILE A 54 -3.65 -4.07 -4.37
CA ILE A 54 -3.62 -2.62 -4.49
C ILE A 54 -2.18 -2.16 -4.30
N VAL A 55 -1.62 -1.56 -5.33
CA VAL A 55 -0.28 -0.96 -5.28
C VAL A 55 -0.43 0.54 -5.18
N ASN A 56 0.16 1.11 -4.15
CA ASN A 56 0.21 2.54 -3.95
C ASN A 56 1.65 3.04 -4.05
N ASN A 57 1.86 4.12 -4.79
CA ASN A 57 3.12 4.84 -4.82
C ASN A 57 2.99 6.18 -4.09
N MET A 58 4.11 6.71 -3.63
CA MET A 58 4.21 8.04 -3.03
C MET A 58 5.03 8.95 -3.95
N PRO A 59 4.39 9.56 -4.97
CA PRO A 59 5.09 10.38 -5.94
C PRO A 59 5.49 11.74 -5.34
N MET A 60 6.67 12.21 -5.67
CA MET A 60 7.02 13.60 -5.52
C MET A 60 6.60 14.38 -6.76
N VAL A 61 5.94 15.52 -6.58
CA VAL A 61 5.41 16.32 -7.68
C VAL A 61 5.89 17.77 -7.60
N VAL A 62 6.08 18.37 -8.75
CA VAL A 62 6.33 19.83 -8.85
C VAL A 62 5.05 20.51 -9.30
N TRP A 63 4.53 21.40 -8.47
CA TRP A 63 3.32 22.14 -8.79
C TRP A 63 3.51 23.07 -10.00
N LYS A 64 2.55 23.10 -10.89
CA LYS A 64 2.56 23.95 -12.09
C LYS A 64 2.84 25.43 -11.76
N ASN A 65 2.37 25.91 -10.61
CA ASN A 65 2.51 27.29 -10.16
C ASN A 65 3.75 27.52 -9.28
N SER A 66 4.68 26.55 -9.20
CA SER A 66 5.95 26.76 -8.49
C SER A 66 6.70 27.95 -9.10
N LYS A 67 7.25 28.81 -8.25
CA LYS A 67 8.11 29.92 -8.69
C LYS A 67 9.52 29.44 -9.07
N HIS A 68 9.90 28.25 -8.65
CA HIS A 68 11.24 27.69 -8.84
C HIS A 68 11.17 26.22 -9.28
N PRO A 69 10.53 25.91 -10.42
CA PRO A 69 10.33 24.51 -10.84
C PRO A 69 11.64 23.76 -11.07
N GLU A 70 12.68 24.44 -11.55
CA GLU A 70 13.99 23.81 -11.80
C GLU A 70 14.72 23.46 -10.50
N ILE A 71 14.54 24.25 -9.44
CA ILE A 71 15.09 23.92 -8.12
C ILE A 71 14.33 22.72 -7.55
N CYS A 72 13.01 22.65 -7.70
CA CYS A 72 12.21 21.51 -7.25
C CYS A 72 12.62 20.22 -7.97
N LYS A 73 12.86 20.27 -9.28
CA LYS A 73 13.35 19.13 -10.06
C LYS A 73 14.73 18.67 -9.59
N ALA A 74 15.67 19.62 -9.46
CA ALA A 74 17.01 19.31 -8.97
C ALA A 74 17.00 18.69 -7.56
N PHE A 75 16.09 19.16 -6.69
CA PHE A 75 15.88 18.53 -5.38
C PHE A 75 15.39 17.08 -5.51
N ILE A 76 14.38 16.83 -6.37
CA ILE A 76 13.87 15.48 -6.60
C ILE A 76 14.98 14.58 -7.15
N GLU A 77 15.74 15.05 -8.15
CA GLU A 77 16.86 14.31 -8.72
C GLU A 77 17.92 13.98 -7.66
N SER A 78 18.33 14.96 -6.86
CA SER A 78 19.31 14.74 -5.78
C SER A 78 18.80 13.83 -4.65
N PHE A 79 17.49 13.76 -4.45
CA PHE A 79 16.89 12.85 -3.47
C PHE A 79 17.06 11.39 -3.88
N TYR A 80 17.02 11.09 -5.18
CA TYR A 80 17.16 9.72 -5.70
C TYR A 80 18.61 9.28 -5.87
N GLU A 81 19.60 10.13 -5.58
CA GLU A 81 21.00 9.68 -5.52
C GLU A 81 21.14 8.62 -4.39
N PRO A 82 21.88 7.51 -4.63
CA PRO A 82 21.96 6.40 -3.68
C PRO A 82 22.34 6.81 -2.25
N GLU A 83 23.22 7.77 -2.10
CA GLU A 83 23.69 8.27 -0.81
C GLU A 83 22.58 8.94 0.03
N THR A 84 21.53 9.43 -0.61
CA THR A 84 20.36 10.02 0.04
C THR A 84 19.21 9.03 0.11
N TYR A 85 18.96 8.33 -0.99
CA TYR A 85 17.79 7.49 -1.16
C TYR A 85 17.83 6.21 -0.32
N VAL A 86 18.99 5.53 -0.26
CA VAL A 86 19.12 4.30 0.53
C VAL A 86 18.91 4.54 2.02
N PRO A 87 19.54 5.54 2.68
CA PRO A 87 19.24 5.86 4.08
C PRO A 87 17.78 6.23 4.33
N PHE A 88 17.13 6.89 3.37
CA PHE A 88 15.69 7.17 3.46
C PHE A 88 14.86 5.87 3.45
N LEU A 89 15.16 4.93 2.56
CA LEU A 89 14.47 3.63 2.53
C LEU A 89 14.72 2.83 3.81
N HIS A 90 15.94 2.86 4.34
CA HIS A 90 16.30 2.22 5.61
C HIS A 90 15.63 2.84 6.85
N SER A 91 15.03 4.03 6.73
CA SER A 91 14.26 4.61 7.83
C SER A 91 12.97 3.83 8.14
N VAL A 92 12.46 3.05 7.17
CA VAL A 92 11.33 2.13 7.32
C VAL A 92 11.63 0.84 6.54
N PRO A 93 12.52 -0.02 7.05
CA PRO A 93 12.94 -1.23 6.35
C PRO A 93 11.74 -2.13 6.02
N VAL A 94 11.76 -2.77 4.85
CA VAL A 94 10.66 -3.60 4.31
C VAL A 94 9.38 -2.81 4.00
N GLY A 95 9.10 -1.72 4.71
CA GLY A 95 7.92 -0.88 4.52
C GLY A 95 8.03 0.07 3.32
N MET A 96 9.22 0.62 3.08
CA MET A 96 9.52 1.45 1.92
C MET A 96 10.36 0.66 0.92
N LEU A 97 9.77 0.38 -0.23
CA LEU A 97 10.46 -0.33 -1.31
C LEU A 97 11.01 0.64 -2.36
N PRO A 98 12.16 0.32 -2.98
CA PRO A 98 12.76 1.17 -4.00
C PRO A 98 11.84 1.38 -5.21
N ALA A 99 11.66 2.64 -5.63
CA ALA A 99 11.04 2.97 -6.90
C ALA A 99 11.99 2.77 -8.10
N LEU A 100 13.29 2.78 -7.84
CA LEU A 100 14.34 2.59 -8.84
C LEU A 100 14.79 1.12 -8.87
N LYS A 101 14.74 0.51 -10.05
CA LYS A 101 15.10 -0.91 -10.22
C LYS A 101 16.55 -1.23 -9.85
N GLU A 102 17.46 -0.29 -10.11
CA GLU A 102 18.87 -0.44 -9.74
C GLU A 102 19.09 -0.52 -8.23
N ILE A 103 18.27 0.17 -7.44
CA ILE A 103 18.36 0.14 -5.97
C ILE A 103 17.77 -1.15 -5.38
N THR A 104 16.83 -1.79 -6.07
CA THR A 104 16.22 -3.05 -5.57
C THR A 104 17.25 -4.14 -5.30
N ASN A 105 18.33 -4.19 -6.08
CA ASN A 105 19.40 -5.17 -5.94
C ASN A 105 20.72 -4.56 -5.44
N ASP A 106 20.69 -3.31 -4.99
CA ASP A 106 21.88 -2.63 -4.48
C ASP A 106 22.35 -3.28 -3.17
N PRO A 107 23.64 -3.67 -3.08
CA PRO A 107 24.19 -4.32 -1.88
C PRO A 107 24.05 -3.45 -0.61
N THR A 108 24.10 -2.12 -0.75
CA THR A 108 23.96 -1.21 0.39
C THR A 108 22.52 -1.21 0.88
N PHE A 109 21.52 -1.19 -0.04
CA PHE A 109 20.12 -1.32 0.32
C PHE A 109 19.84 -2.67 1.01
N LEU A 110 20.34 -3.76 0.45
CA LEU A 110 20.15 -5.11 0.99
C LEU A 110 20.96 -5.40 2.27
N SER A 111 21.85 -4.50 2.70
CA SER A 111 22.67 -4.69 3.90
C SER A 111 21.94 -4.40 5.22
N ASP A 112 20.75 -3.81 5.19
CA ASP A 112 19.97 -3.54 6.39
C ASP A 112 19.59 -4.84 7.11
N PRO A 113 19.82 -4.98 8.44
CA PRO A 113 19.56 -6.20 9.17
C PRO A 113 18.09 -6.66 9.14
N THR A 114 17.15 -5.72 9.14
CA THR A 114 15.70 -6.02 9.08
C THR A 114 15.33 -6.53 7.69
N ILE A 115 15.88 -5.92 6.63
CA ILE A 115 15.71 -6.40 5.25
C ILE A 115 16.28 -7.81 5.10
N GLN A 116 17.45 -8.08 5.64
CA GLN A 116 18.04 -9.42 5.59
C GLN A 116 17.23 -10.44 6.37
N LYS A 117 16.74 -10.07 7.55
CA LYS A 117 15.89 -10.94 8.38
C LYS A 117 14.58 -11.32 7.65
N TYR A 118 13.98 -10.38 6.95
CA TYR A 118 12.68 -10.53 6.27
C TYR A 118 12.80 -10.62 4.74
N GLU A 119 13.88 -11.20 4.24
CA GLU A 119 14.11 -11.34 2.79
C GLU A 119 12.99 -12.13 2.10
N ALA A 120 12.47 -13.17 2.75
CA ALA A 120 11.37 -13.98 2.21
C ALA A 120 10.08 -13.17 2.06
N GLU A 121 9.74 -12.39 3.08
CA GLU A 121 8.59 -11.47 3.08
C GLU A 121 8.75 -10.37 2.05
N MET A 122 9.94 -9.80 1.93
CA MET A 122 10.26 -8.82 0.90
C MET A 122 10.06 -9.35 -0.52
N ARG A 123 10.38 -10.61 -0.75
CA ARG A 123 10.15 -11.25 -2.06
C ARG A 123 8.65 -11.34 -2.37
N VAL A 124 7.82 -11.75 -1.39
CA VAL A 124 6.35 -11.78 -1.54
C VAL A 124 5.80 -10.39 -1.87
N ILE A 125 6.24 -9.37 -1.14
CA ILE A 125 5.78 -7.98 -1.36
C ILE A 125 6.26 -7.45 -2.72
N SER A 126 7.49 -7.72 -3.11
CA SER A 126 8.05 -7.29 -4.40
C SER A 126 7.35 -7.97 -5.59
N ASP A 127 6.99 -9.25 -5.45
CA ASP A 127 6.19 -9.94 -6.45
C ASP A 127 4.80 -9.32 -6.58
N ALA A 128 4.14 -9.04 -5.46
CA ALA A 128 2.85 -8.36 -5.42
C ALA A 128 2.86 -7.00 -6.16
N LEU A 129 3.94 -6.21 -6.03
CA LEU A 129 4.08 -4.94 -6.73
C LEU A 129 4.05 -5.08 -8.25
N SER A 130 4.57 -6.19 -8.80
CA SER A 130 4.61 -6.42 -10.25
C SER A 130 3.25 -6.78 -10.85
N HIS A 131 2.30 -7.21 -10.01
CA HIS A 131 0.96 -7.65 -10.40
C HIS A 131 -0.16 -6.77 -9.83
N GLY A 132 0.21 -5.68 -9.14
CA GLY A 132 -0.75 -4.80 -8.52
C GLY A 132 -1.27 -3.71 -9.42
N THR A 133 -2.46 -3.20 -9.09
CA THR A 133 -3.07 -2.04 -9.71
C THR A 133 -3.62 -1.10 -8.65
N TYR A 134 -4.03 0.09 -9.05
CA TYR A 134 -4.73 1.03 -8.20
C TYR A 134 -6.11 1.30 -8.79
N ILE A 135 -7.12 1.38 -7.94
CA ILE A 135 -8.50 1.60 -8.38
C ILE A 135 -8.60 2.86 -9.25
N GLY A 136 -9.12 2.69 -10.47
CA GLY A 136 -9.29 3.76 -11.43
C GLY A 136 -8.02 4.16 -12.18
N MET A 137 -6.92 3.43 -12.04
CA MET A 137 -5.65 3.71 -12.76
C MET A 137 -5.40 2.74 -13.93
N GLU A 138 -6.29 1.80 -14.17
CA GLU A 138 -6.17 0.76 -15.21
C GLU A 138 -6.08 1.36 -16.62
N TYR A 139 -6.71 2.52 -16.82
CA TYR A 139 -6.75 3.22 -18.10
C TYR A 139 -6.06 4.59 -18.06
N GLY A 140 -5.32 4.87 -16.99
CA GLY A 140 -4.65 6.14 -16.76
C GLY A 140 -5.28 6.97 -15.63
N PRO A 141 -4.87 8.24 -15.47
CA PRO A 141 -5.40 9.09 -14.40
C PRO A 141 -6.92 9.27 -14.51
N CYS A 142 -7.63 8.99 -13.41
CA CYS A 142 -9.08 9.04 -13.32
C CYS A 142 -9.50 9.92 -12.13
N VAL A 143 -10.17 11.02 -12.39
CA VAL A 143 -10.65 11.94 -11.34
C VAL A 143 -11.75 11.27 -10.52
N GLU A 144 -12.58 10.46 -11.16
CA GLU A 144 -13.70 9.74 -10.57
C GLU A 144 -13.23 8.76 -9.49
N ALA A 145 -12.04 8.16 -9.65
CA ALA A 145 -11.43 7.31 -8.62
C ALA A 145 -11.17 8.09 -7.31
N GLY A 146 -10.76 9.35 -7.42
CA GLY A 146 -10.60 10.22 -6.26
C GLY A 146 -11.93 10.55 -5.57
N ILE A 147 -12.98 10.76 -6.33
CA ILE A 147 -14.34 11.00 -5.81
C ILE A 147 -14.82 9.73 -5.10
N LEU A 148 -14.70 8.56 -5.74
CA LEU A 148 -15.07 7.26 -5.19
C LEU A 148 -14.40 7.01 -3.82
N ALA A 149 -13.08 7.20 -3.75
CA ALA A 149 -12.32 7.02 -2.52
C ALA A 149 -12.75 7.99 -1.40
N ASN A 150 -13.03 9.25 -1.73
CA ASN A 150 -13.44 10.25 -0.75
C ASN A 150 -14.86 10.03 -0.22
N GLN A 151 -15.77 9.57 -1.06
CA GLN A 151 -17.17 9.33 -0.69
C GLN A 151 -17.39 8.00 0.03
N ARG A 152 -16.40 7.11 0.04
CA ARG A 152 -16.44 5.80 0.72
C ARG A 152 -17.66 4.95 0.36
N VAL A 153 -18.10 5.02 -0.89
CA VAL A 153 -19.35 4.34 -1.31
C VAL A 153 -19.23 2.82 -1.13
N VAL A 154 -18.11 2.25 -1.49
CA VAL A 154 -17.86 0.81 -1.39
C VAL A 154 -17.76 0.36 0.08
N GLU A 155 -17.04 1.11 0.89
CA GLU A 155 -16.87 0.81 2.32
C GLU A 155 -18.22 0.89 3.06
N ASN A 156 -19.03 1.90 2.75
CA ASN A 156 -20.37 2.06 3.34
C ASN A 156 -21.29 0.91 2.92
N MET A 157 -21.25 0.48 1.66
CA MET A 157 -21.98 -0.70 1.18
C MET A 157 -21.62 -1.95 1.99
N PHE A 158 -20.36 -2.21 2.23
CA PHE A 158 -19.95 -3.35 3.05
C PHE A 158 -20.37 -3.20 4.52
N GLN A 159 -20.31 -2.00 5.09
CA GLN A 159 -20.79 -1.75 6.44
C GLN A 159 -22.29 -2.01 6.56
N ASP A 160 -23.08 -1.60 5.60
CA ASP A 160 -24.53 -1.84 5.59
C ASP A 160 -24.86 -3.33 5.56
N ILE A 161 -24.14 -4.12 4.77
CA ILE A 161 -24.29 -5.56 4.74
C ILE A 161 -23.92 -6.19 6.09
N VAL A 162 -22.72 -5.86 6.61
CA VAL A 162 -22.15 -6.57 7.76
C VAL A 162 -22.73 -6.10 9.09
N LEU A 163 -22.96 -4.80 9.25
CA LEU A 163 -23.41 -4.21 10.53
C LEU A 163 -24.91 -4.02 10.61
N ASN A 164 -25.56 -3.66 9.51
CA ASN A 164 -26.97 -3.33 9.46
C ASN A 164 -27.84 -4.50 8.96
N GLY A 165 -27.21 -5.57 8.44
CA GLY A 165 -27.93 -6.75 7.93
C GLY A 165 -28.68 -6.50 6.63
N THR A 166 -28.32 -5.43 5.88
CA THR A 166 -28.89 -5.15 4.56
C THR A 166 -28.55 -6.28 3.60
N SER A 167 -29.47 -6.67 2.72
CA SER A 167 -29.16 -7.68 1.71
C SER A 167 -28.04 -7.21 0.78
N VAL A 168 -27.27 -8.14 0.24
CA VAL A 168 -26.17 -7.81 -0.70
C VAL A 168 -26.73 -7.10 -1.92
N GLU A 169 -27.87 -7.54 -2.43
CA GLU A 169 -28.57 -6.99 -3.58
C GLU A 169 -29.01 -5.54 -3.33
N ASP A 170 -29.64 -5.26 -2.19
CA ASP A 170 -30.10 -3.90 -1.85
C ASP A 170 -28.95 -2.94 -1.59
N ALA A 171 -27.91 -3.38 -0.88
CA ALA A 171 -26.72 -2.58 -0.61
C ALA A 171 -25.96 -2.26 -1.91
N ALA A 172 -25.82 -3.24 -2.80
CA ALA A 172 -25.18 -3.02 -4.09
C ALA A 172 -25.99 -2.08 -5.00
N ALA A 173 -27.34 -2.23 -5.00
CA ALA A 173 -28.21 -1.33 -5.76
C ALA A 173 -28.14 0.12 -5.24
N ALA A 174 -28.11 0.31 -3.92
CA ALA A 174 -27.97 1.63 -3.30
C ALA A 174 -26.61 2.26 -3.63
N ALA A 175 -25.53 1.51 -3.54
CA ALA A 175 -24.19 1.96 -3.89
C ALA A 175 -24.09 2.35 -5.39
N ASN A 176 -24.65 1.52 -6.27
CA ASN A 176 -24.66 1.81 -7.70
C ASN A 176 -25.48 3.08 -8.03
N LYS A 177 -26.61 3.28 -7.37
CA LYS A 177 -27.40 4.50 -7.50
C LYS A 177 -26.59 5.72 -7.08
N GLN A 178 -25.93 5.65 -5.92
CA GLN A 178 -25.08 6.76 -5.42
C GLN A 178 -23.93 7.06 -6.37
N LEU A 179 -23.28 6.04 -6.94
CA LEU A 179 -22.21 6.24 -7.91
C LEU A 179 -22.70 6.92 -9.19
N ASN A 180 -23.85 6.53 -9.71
CA ASN A 180 -24.45 7.20 -10.88
C ASN A 180 -24.73 8.68 -10.60
N GLU A 181 -25.32 9.00 -9.44
CA GLU A 181 -25.60 10.39 -9.04
C GLU A 181 -24.33 11.24 -8.84
N LEU A 182 -23.20 10.61 -8.53
CA LEU A 182 -21.91 11.30 -8.36
C LEU A 182 -21.19 11.58 -9.69
N PHE A 183 -21.50 10.81 -10.74
CA PHE A 183 -20.78 10.87 -12.02
C PHE A 183 -21.64 11.38 -13.19
N GLU A 184 -22.92 11.69 -12.95
CA GLU A 184 -23.77 12.45 -13.89
C GLU A 184 -23.48 13.96 -13.81
#